data_abfec5e365525348fc887109f591419d
#
_entry.id   abfec5e365525348fc887109f591419d
#
_cell.length_a   1.000
_cell.length_b   1.000
_cell.length_c   1.000
_cell.angle_alpha   90.00
_cell.angle_beta   90.00
_cell.angle_gamma   90.00
#
_symmetry.space_group_name_H-M   'P 1'
#
loop_
_entity.id
_entity.type
_entity.pdbx_description
1 polymer ?
#
loop_
_entity_poly.entity_id
_entity_poly.type
_entity_poly.pdbx_seq_one_letter_code
_entity_poly.pdbx_strand_id
1 'polypeptide(L)'
;VFPARALVAGLMVLVAAALLPPSTAAVAPADFTAIDEAIDDAVASGEIPGVVVLVGRGDDTLYLRAAGSRRLVPEPLPMQRDTIFDVASLTKPFATTLAVMRLVESGDVRLDEPVGRYLREFRRKDLEGITIRRLLTHSGGLAAIPPGGSINGGFPRAAAALARLPLDFPPGTGFQYSDTGFLLLGEVVRRVSGLPLDRYTDKVIFKPLGLKDTMFNPPHSLRDRIAPTEFHNGRLLVGEVHDPRGRALGGVAGHAGLFSTAADLARLCRMLLAEGTLDGRRILKPTTVHLMWTRSAEGNGSRALGWDVSSTFSRTASIFFPPEAVGHLGFTGTSVWLDPPTRTYLILLTNRVHPSGGGGARIRELRTRVAAATAATLFRPELTTVAMADATAPASDADLDTRPRSSSLVMPPRPPVRTGLDVLAAQNFAPIAGHSVGLVTNQTGIDAAGRRAIDLLAAAPNVKLMAIFSPEHGLSGDANAEVAHG
;
A
#
# COMPACT_ATOMS: atom_id res chain seq x y z
N VAL A 1 -90.39 36.15 -14.21
CA VAL A 1 -89.55 35.88 -15.37
C VAL A 1 -88.16 35.39 -14.82
N PHE A 2 -87.96 34.10 -14.84
CA PHE A 2 -86.68 33.50 -14.35
C PHE A 2 -85.96 32.94 -15.55
N PRO A 3 -84.57 33.01 -15.55
CA PRO A 3 -83.75 32.28 -16.50
C PRO A 3 -83.30 30.95 -15.95
N ALA A 4 -83.11 30.02 -16.88
CA ALA A 4 -82.74 28.63 -16.68
C ALA A 4 -81.29 28.45 -16.17
N ARG A 5 -81.14 27.50 -15.26
CA ARG A 5 -79.86 26.97 -14.84
C ARG A 5 -79.34 25.89 -15.82
N ALA A 6 -78.26 26.12 -16.45
CA ALA A 6 -77.52 25.08 -17.20
C ALA A 6 -76.63 24.30 -16.23
N LEU A 7 -76.88 22.99 -16.14
CA LEU A 7 -76.01 22.04 -15.43
C LEU A 7 -74.82 21.66 -16.34
N VAL A 8 -73.61 22.01 -15.97
CA VAL A 8 -72.38 21.48 -16.62
C VAL A 8 -71.91 20.31 -15.76
N ALA A 9 -72.14 19.10 -16.29
CA ALA A 9 -71.57 17.89 -15.71
C ALA A 9 -70.07 17.79 -16.12
N GLY A 10 -69.18 18.10 -15.19
CA GLY A 10 -67.76 17.88 -15.38
C GLY A 10 -67.40 16.40 -15.19
N LEU A 11 -66.94 15.75 -16.25
CA LEU A 11 -66.42 14.39 -16.24
C LEU A 11 -64.99 14.44 -15.63
N MET A 12 -64.82 14.04 -14.35
CA MET A 12 -63.51 13.81 -13.74
C MET A 12 -62.99 12.46 -14.23
N VAL A 13 -62.00 12.47 -15.12
CA VAL A 13 -61.25 11.30 -15.47
C VAL A 13 -60.15 11.13 -14.40
N LEU A 14 -60.32 10.20 -13.46
CA LEU A 14 -59.30 9.75 -12.53
C LEU A 14 -58.27 8.89 -13.30
N VAL A 15 -57.14 9.45 -13.65
CA VAL A 15 -56.00 8.68 -14.09
C VAL A 15 -55.33 8.10 -12.84
N ALA A 16 -55.61 6.86 -12.51
CA ALA A 16 -54.88 6.09 -11.52
C ALA A 16 -53.53 5.73 -12.15
N ALA A 17 -52.54 6.56 -11.89
CA ALA A 17 -51.15 6.18 -12.14
C ALA A 17 -50.82 5.05 -11.16
N ALA A 18 -50.77 3.83 -11.63
CA ALA A 18 -50.25 2.69 -10.90
C ALA A 18 -48.74 2.98 -10.62
N LEU A 19 -48.44 3.38 -9.39
CA LEU A 19 -47.08 3.40 -8.87
C LEU A 19 -46.63 1.94 -8.79
N LEU A 20 -46.01 1.44 -9.87
CA LEU A 20 -45.22 0.22 -9.80
C LEU A 20 -44.06 0.51 -8.83
N PRO A 21 -43.86 -0.32 -7.81
CA PRO A 21 -42.68 -0.17 -6.98
C PRO A 21 -41.42 -0.23 -7.89
N PRO A 22 -40.40 0.58 -7.63
CA PRO A 22 -39.16 0.48 -8.40
C PRO A 22 -38.71 -0.99 -8.36
N SER A 23 -38.56 -1.57 -9.53
CA SER A 23 -38.02 -2.91 -9.68
C SER A 23 -36.66 -2.88 -8.98
N THR A 24 -36.54 -3.51 -7.82
CA THR A 24 -35.26 -3.84 -7.20
C THR A 24 -34.62 -4.89 -8.09
N ALA A 25 -33.99 -4.46 -9.17
CA ALA A 25 -33.10 -5.33 -9.91
C ALA A 25 -32.15 -5.93 -8.87
N ALA A 26 -32.23 -7.23 -8.63
CA ALA A 26 -31.32 -7.92 -7.76
C ALA A 26 -29.91 -7.64 -8.30
N VAL A 27 -29.10 -6.92 -7.53
CA VAL A 27 -27.68 -6.68 -7.88
C VAL A 27 -27.07 -8.06 -8.02
N ALA A 28 -26.57 -8.38 -9.20
CA ALA A 28 -25.88 -9.65 -9.43
C ALA A 28 -24.78 -9.81 -8.37
N PRO A 29 -24.57 -11.01 -7.84
CA PRO A 29 -23.49 -11.24 -6.90
C PRO A 29 -22.15 -10.80 -7.53
N ALA A 30 -21.33 -10.11 -6.74
CA ALA A 30 -20.05 -9.61 -7.21
C ALA A 30 -19.17 -10.78 -7.69
N ASP A 31 -18.67 -10.68 -8.92
CA ASP A 31 -17.80 -11.70 -9.52
C ASP A 31 -16.33 -11.40 -9.19
N PHE A 32 -15.68 -12.31 -8.47
CA PHE A 32 -14.28 -12.23 -8.08
C PHE A 32 -13.38 -13.23 -8.84
N THR A 33 -13.85 -13.83 -9.93
CA THR A 33 -13.09 -14.80 -10.74
C THR A 33 -11.72 -14.25 -11.17
N ALA A 34 -11.65 -12.95 -11.54
CA ALA A 34 -10.37 -12.33 -11.91
C ALA A 34 -9.38 -12.25 -10.74
N ILE A 35 -9.86 -12.21 -9.49
CA ILE A 35 -8.98 -12.32 -8.31
C ILE A 35 -8.48 -13.75 -8.16
N ASP A 36 -9.37 -14.74 -8.36
CA ASP A 36 -8.99 -16.16 -8.32
C ASP A 36 -7.90 -16.48 -9.34
N GLU A 37 -8.07 -16.05 -10.58
CA GLU A 37 -7.07 -16.21 -11.66
C GLU A 37 -5.74 -15.55 -11.30
N ALA A 38 -5.76 -14.31 -10.79
CA ALA A 38 -4.54 -13.61 -10.40
C ALA A 38 -3.78 -14.34 -9.29
N ILE A 39 -4.50 -14.92 -8.33
CA ILE A 39 -3.92 -15.71 -7.23
C ILE A 39 -3.34 -17.03 -7.75
N ASP A 40 -4.10 -17.76 -8.55
CA ASP A 40 -3.70 -19.07 -9.05
C ASP A 40 -2.46 -18.97 -9.93
N ASP A 41 -2.40 -17.98 -10.83
CA ASP A 41 -1.23 -17.70 -11.65
C ASP A 41 0.01 -17.37 -10.79
N ALA A 42 -0.13 -16.51 -9.79
CA ALA A 42 0.99 -16.12 -8.94
C ALA A 42 1.54 -17.26 -8.09
N VAL A 43 0.67 -18.17 -7.63
CA VAL A 43 1.07 -19.37 -6.90
C VAL A 43 1.67 -20.40 -7.83
N ALA A 44 1.05 -20.68 -8.99
CA ALA A 44 1.50 -21.67 -9.96
C ALA A 44 2.86 -21.29 -10.59
N SER A 45 3.11 -20.01 -10.84
CA SER A 45 4.38 -19.52 -11.35
C SER A 45 5.49 -19.42 -10.29
N GLY A 46 5.17 -19.68 -9.01
CA GLY A 46 6.10 -19.54 -7.89
C GLY A 46 6.49 -18.09 -7.58
N GLU A 47 5.68 -17.12 -7.98
CA GLU A 47 5.88 -15.72 -7.64
C GLU A 47 5.81 -15.46 -6.14
N ILE A 48 4.90 -16.17 -5.48
CA ILE A 48 4.69 -16.17 -4.04
C ILE A 48 4.52 -17.60 -3.53
N PRO A 49 4.88 -17.91 -2.27
CA PRO A 49 4.59 -19.21 -1.67
C PRO A 49 3.09 -19.48 -1.56
N GLY A 50 2.36 -18.48 -1.12
CA GLY A 50 0.91 -18.50 -0.93
C GLY A 50 0.40 -17.15 -0.44
N VAL A 51 -0.92 -17.02 -0.36
CA VAL A 51 -1.59 -15.74 -0.10
C VAL A 51 -2.92 -15.95 0.62
N VAL A 52 -3.31 -14.96 1.42
CA VAL A 52 -4.69 -14.76 1.88
C VAL A 52 -5.17 -13.42 1.36
N VAL A 53 -6.25 -13.42 0.59
CA VAL A 53 -6.91 -12.20 0.10
C VAL A 53 -8.29 -12.10 0.72
N LEU A 54 -8.62 -10.91 1.24
CA LEU A 54 -9.93 -10.58 1.78
C LEU A 54 -10.40 -9.25 1.19
N VAL A 55 -11.60 -9.25 0.63
CA VAL A 55 -12.32 -8.04 0.21
C VAL A 55 -13.57 -7.91 1.05
N GLY A 56 -13.81 -6.74 1.61
CA GLY A 56 -15.01 -6.47 2.40
C GLY A 56 -15.60 -5.10 2.11
N ARG A 57 -16.88 -4.93 2.47
CA ARG A 57 -17.59 -3.66 2.40
C ARG A 57 -18.48 -3.50 3.63
N GLY A 58 -18.30 -2.42 4.37
CA GLY A 58 -18.97 -2.26 5.66
C GLY A 58 -18.65 -3.43 6.59
N ASP A 59 -19.68 -4.13 7.05
CA ASP A 59 -19.51 -5.30 7.92
C ASP A 59 -19.45 -6.63 7.15
N ASP A 60 -19.67 -6.61 5.84
CA ASP A 60 -19.69 -7.81 5.01
C ASP A 60 -18.30 -8.19 4.52
N THR A 61 -18.01 -9.49 4.54
CA THR A 61 -16.89 -10.09 3.83
C THR A 61 -17.40 -10.58 2.48
N LEU A 62 -17.02 -9.88 1.40
CA LEU A 62 -17.46 -10.18 0.05
C LEU A 62 -16.64 -11.31 -0.59
N TYR A 63 -15.35 -11.39 -0.21
CA TYR A 63 -14.42 -12.39 -0.72
C TYR A 63 -13.40 -12.75 0.34
N LEU A 64 -13.09 -14.04 0.48
CA LEU A 64 -12.01 -14.54 1.34
C LEU A 64 -11.46 -15.84 0.79
N ARG A 65 -10.21 -15.79 0.32
CA ARG A 65 -9.50 -16.96 -0.19
C ARG A 65 -8.12 -17.09 0.42
N ALA A 66 -7.72 -18.32 0.73
CA ALA A 66 -6.35 -18.72 1.02
C ALA A 66 -5.89 -19.69 -0.09
N ALA A 67 -4.70 -19.48 -0.64
CA ALA A 67 -4.15 -20.30 -1.71
C ALA A 67 -2.64 -20.50 -1.56
N GLY A 68 -2.12 -21.59 -2.10
CA GLY A 68 -0.71 -21.95 -2.04
C GLY A 68 -0.26 -22.46 -0.67
N SER A 69 1.01 -22.26 -0.35
CA SER A 69 1.67 -22.77 0.85
C SER A 69 2.00 -21.67 1.84
N ARG A 70 1.66 -21.90 3.11
CA ARG A 70 2.14 -21.06 4.23
C ARG A 70 3.64 -21.24 4.44
N ARG A 71 4.13 -22.46 4.25
CA ARG A 71 5.54 -22.84 4.36
C ARG A 71 5.92 -23.75 3.19
N LEU A 72 7.08 -23.51 2.58
CA LEU A 72 7.64 -24.34 1.51
C LEU A 72 8.68 -25.33 2.04
N VAL A 73 9.45 -24.93 3.04
CA VAL A 73 10.56 -25.71 3.60
C VAL A 73 10.51 -25.72 5.14
N PRO A 74 10.93 -26.84 5.80
CA PRO A 74 11.47 -28.06 5.21
C PRO A 74 10.41 -28.92 4.52
N GLU A 75 9.14 -28.78 4.88
CA GLU A 75 7.99 -29.48 4.31
C GLU A 75 6.91 -28.46 3.94
N PRO A 76 6.28 -28.61 2.77
CA PRO A 76 5.17 -27.74 2.39
C PRO A 76 3.99 -27.88 3.37
N LEU A 77 3.47 -26.74 3.82
CA LEU A 77 2.22 -26.66 4.59
C LEU A 77 1.24 -25.74 3.87
N PRO A 78 -0.04 -26.13 3.75
CA PRO A 78 -1.03 -25.34 3.04
C PRO A 78 -1.27 -24.01 3.73
N MET A 79 -1.54 -22.96 2.95
CA MET A 79 -2.02 -21.69 3.43
C MET A 79 -3.42 -21.84 4.01
N GLN A 80 -3.70 -21.21 5.15
CA GLN A 80 -5.00 -21.22 5.81
C GLN A 80 -5.53 -19.79 5.95
N ARG A 81 -6.86 -19.63 6.02
CA ARG A 81 -7.52 -18.33 6.18
C ARG A 81 -7.14 -17.63 7.49
N ASP A 82 -6.80 -18.40 8.52
CA ASP A 82 -6.39 -17.94 9.84
C ASP A 82 -4.86 -17.89 10.02
N THR A 83 -4.11 -18.00 8.94
CA THR A 83 -2.65 -17.85 8.97
C THR A 83 -2.26 -16.49 9.50
N ILE A 84 -1.34 -16.47 10.46
CA ILE A 84 -0.77 -15.27 11.06
C ILE A 84 0.46 -14.86 10.25
N PHE A 85 0.54 -13.61 9.85
CA PHE A 85 1.64 -13.06 9.06
C PHE A 85 2.42 -12.01 9.84
N ASP A 86 3.72 -11.95 9.66
CA ASP A 86 4.48 -10.72 9.89
C ASP A 86 4.00 -9.68 8.87
N VAL A 87 3.26 -8.69 9.34
CA VAL A 87 2.67 -7.68 8.47
C VAL A 87 3.60 -6.53 8.12
N ALA A 88 4.85 -6.60 8.59
CA ALA A 88 5.93 -5.66 8.30
C ALA A 88 5.48 -4.19 8.52
N SER A 89 5.61 -3.35 7.49
CA SER A 89 5.28 -1.92 7.59
C SER A 89 3.80 -1.60 7.78
N LEU A 90 2.88 -2.57 7.72
CA LEU A 90 1.51 -2.35 8.19
C LEU A 90 1.47 -2.10 9.71
N THR A 91 2.55 -2.37 10.43
CA THR A 91 2.77 -1.92 11.82
C THR A 91 2.59 -0.40 11.94
N LYS A 92 3.03 0.36 10.93
CA LYS A 92 2.96 1.82 10.93
C LYS A 92 1.53 2.34 11.06
N PRO A 93 0.59 2.01 10.14
CA PRO A 93 -0.79 2.48 10.26
C PRO A 93 -1.55 1.81 11.41
N PHE A 94 -1.45 0.50 11.60
CA PHE A 94 -2.34 -0.25 12.49
C PHE A 94 -1.89 -0.32 13.95
N ALA A 95 -0.63 -0.06 14.25
CA ALA A 95 -0.14 0.02 15.62
C ALA A 95 0.33 1.44 15.98
N THR A 96 1.39 1.91 15.34
CA THR A 96 2.07 3.15 15.75
C THR A 96 1.22 4.39 15.52
N THR A 97 0.63 4.53 14.33
CA THR A 97 -0.23 5.68 14.02
C THR A 97 -1.46 5.70 14.92
N LEU A 98 -2.16 4.57 15.08
CA LEU A 98 -3.32 4.50 15.97
C LEU A 98 -2.94 4.83 17.43
N ALA A 99 -1.79 4.34 17.89
CA ALA A 99 -1.29 4.68 19.23
C ALA A 99 -1.01 6.18 19.40
N VAL A 100 -0.32 6.79 18.43
CA VAL A 100 -0.05 8.23 18.42
C VAL A 100 -1.36 9.03 18.39
N MET A 101 -2.31 8.64 17.54
CA MET A 101 -3.59 9.35 17.42
C MET A 101 -4.46 9.22 18.68
N ARG A 102 -4.35 8.12 19.41
CA ARG A 102 -4.95 8.00 20.76
C ARG A 102 -4.36 9.02 21.74
N LEU A 103 -3.04 9.20 21.72
CA LEU A 103 -2.37 10.20 22.56
C LEU A 103 -2.65 11.65 22.09
N VAL A 104 -2.92 11.84 20.80
CA VAL A 104 -3.39 13.13 20.28
C VAL A 104 -4.79 13.45 20.79
N GLU A 105 -5.70 12.47 20.80
CA GLU A 105 -7.06 12.64 21.34
C GLU A 105 -7.10 12.96 22.84
N SER A 106 -6.19 12.36 23.62
CA SER A 106 -6.07 12.66 25.05
C SER A 106 -5.38 14.01 25.33
N GLY A 107 -4.77 14.63 24.31
CA GLY A 107 -4.02 15.88 24.45
C GLY A 107 -2.59 15.71 24.94
N ASP A 108 -2.13 14.46 25.15
CA ASP A 108 -0.79 14.15 25.61
C ASP A 108 0.28 14.35 24.51
N VAL A 109 -0.14 14.25 23.25
CA VAL A 109 0.69 14.50 22.06
C VAL A 109 0.00 15.54 21.18
N ARG A 110 0.78 16.46 20.61
CA ARG A 110 0.31 17.43 19.61
C ARG A 110 1.06 17.23 18.32
N LEU A 111 0.31 17.16 17.21
CA LEU A 111 0.87 16.86 15.88
C LEU A 111 1.93 17.87 15.43
N ASP A 112 1.72 19.15 15.72
CA ASP A 112 2.57 20.23 15.24
C ASP A 112 3.68 20.62 16.22
N GLU A 113 3.77 19.94 17.36
CA GLU A 113 4.87 20.13 18.30
C GLU A 113 6.13 19.41 17.80
N PRO A 114 7.32 19.98 18.01
CA PRO A 114 8.59 19.33 17.75
C PRO A 114 8.71 17.99 18.50
N VAL A 115 9.26 16.98 17.87
CA VAL A 115 9.52 15.68 18.51
C VAL A 115 10.41 15.82 19.75
N GLY A 116 11.27 16.84 19.81
CA GLY A 116 12.10 17.20 20.95
C GLY A 116 11.32 17.51 22.23
N ARG A 117 10.02 17.83 22.15
CA ARG A 117 9.15 17.96 23.32
C ARG A 117 9.02 16.63 24.08
N TYR A 118 8.99 15.53 23.34
CA TYR A 118 8.79 14.17 23.86
C TYR A 118 10.10 13.39 23.99
N LEU A 119 11.06 13.67 23.09
CA LEU A 119 12.39 13.03 23.03
C LEU A 119 13.47 14.07 23.27
N ARG A 120 13.97 14.15 24.51
CA ARG A 120 14.95 15.17 24.92
C ARG A 120 16.21 15.22 24.05
N GLU A 121 16.58 14.10 23.43
CA GLU A 121 17.73 13.97 22.53
C GLU A 121 17.58 14.83 21.27
N PHE A 122 16.34 15.15 20.89
CA PHE A 122 15.97 16.01 19.76
C PHE A 122 15.73 17.47 20.13
N ARG A 123 16.04 17.90 21.37
CA ARG A 123 15.95 19.31 21.82
C ARG A 123 17.12 20.13 21.31
N ARG A 124 17.22 20.26 20.01
CA ARG A 124 18.23 21.08 19.32
C ARG A 124 17.53 21.98 18.34
N LYS A 125 18.04 23.21 18.15
CA LYS A 125 17.43 24.21 17.28
C LYS A 125 17.31 23.76 15.82
N ASP A 126 18.29 23.05 15.32
CA ASP A 126 18.32 22.50 13.97
C ASP A 126 17.35 21.32 13.76
N LEU A 127 16.78 20.74 14.83
CA LEU A 127 15.82 19.64 14.79
C LEU A 127 14.37 20.07 15.17
N GLU A 128 14.15 21.33 15.51
CA GLU A 128 12.82 21.85 15.90
C GLU A 128 11.77 21.69 14.80
N GLY A 129 12.21 21.66 13.53
CA GLY A 129 11.33 21.41 12.41
C GLY A 129 10.78 19.99 12.34
N ILE A 130 11.34 19.01 13.06
CA ILE A 130 10.86 17.62 13.06
C ILE A 130 9.66 17.52 13.99
N THR A 131 8.44 17.70 13.47
CA THR A 131 7.19 17.58 14.24
C THR A 131 6.64 16.14 14.19
N ILE A 132 5.71 15.83 15.09
CA ILE A 132 5.00 14.52 15.08
C ILE A 132 4.27 14.33 13.75
N ARG A 133 3.63 15.37 13.20
CA ARG A 133 3.00 15.37 11.88
C ARG A 133 4.00 14.96 10.79
N ARG A 134 5.15 15.60 10.76
CA ARG A 134 6.20 15.34 9.76
C ARG A 134 6.79 13.93 9.85
N LEU A 135 6.87 13.37 11.04
CA LEU A 135 7.24 11.96 11.22
C LEU A 135 6.16 11.03 10.63
N LEU A 136 4.87 11.29 10.92
CA LEU A 136 3.75 10.48 10.40
C LEU A 136 3.61 10.56 8.88
N THR A 137 4.02 11.68 8.26
CA THR A 137 3.90 11.90 6.81
C THR A 137 5.20 11.66 6.04
N HIS A 138 6.23 11.17 6.72
CA HIS A 138 7.55 10.94 6.13
C HIS A 138 8.20 12.20 5.50
N SER A 139 7.88 13.38 6.05
CA SER A 139 8.44 14.67 5.62
C SER A 139 9.37 15.30 6.66
N GLY A 140 9.82 14.52 7.64
CA GLY A 140 10.69 15.00 8.73
C GLY A 140 12.16 15.19 8.36
N GLY A 141 12.59 14.84 7.14
CA GLY A 141 13.98 14.97 6.70
C GLY A 141 14.95 13.95 7.31
N LEU A 142 14.44 12.95 8.03
CA LEU A 142 15.28 11.90 8.63
C LEU A 142 15.63 10.85 7.59
N ALA A 143 16.81 10.25 7.72
CA ALA A 143 17.26 9.13 6.90
C ALA A 143 16.17 8.04 6.80
N ALA A 144 16.01 7.48 5.59
CA ALA A 144 15.02 6.42 5.31
C ALA A 144 15.18 5.25 6.28
N ILE A 145 16.40 4.83 6.49
CA ILE A 145 16.79 3.68 7.29
C ILE A 145 17.85 4.12 8.31
N PRO A 146 17.72 3.73 9.60
CA PRO A 146 18.77 4.01 10.56
C PRO A 146 20.09 3.35 10.13
N PRO A 147 21.23 4.07 10.15
CA PRO A 147 22.53 3.47 9.87
C PRO A 147 22.82 2.27 10.76
N GLY A 148 23.61 1.33 10.24
CA GLY A 148 24.00 0.13 10.96
C GLY A 148 24.61 0.47 12.33
N GLY A 149 24.19 -0.28 13.36
CA GLY A 149 24.66 -0.08 14.74
C GLY A 149 24.01 1.07 15.51
N SER A 150 23.34 2.03 14.87
CA SER A 150 22.72 3.19 15.54
C SER A 150 21.59 2.82 16.51
N ILE A 151 20.98 1.66 16.33
CA ILE A 151 19.90 1.15 17.18
C ILE A 151 20.34 0.07 18.18
N ASN A 152 21.61 -0.33 18.15
CA ASN A 152 22.15 -1.32 19.08
C ASN A 152 22.13 -0.79 20.51
N GLY A 153 21.66 -1.60 21.46
CA GLY A 153 21.58 -1.24 22.89
C GLY A 153 20.27 -0.58 23.31
N GLY A 154 19.21 -0.71 22.50
CA GLY A 154 17.85 -0.30 22.84
C GLY A 154 17.54 1.17 22.56
N PHE A 155 16.27 1.54 22.71
CA PHE A 155 15.76 2.84 22.30
C PHE A 155 16.42 4.08 22.92
N PRO A 156 16.81 4.13 24.19
CA PRO A 156 17.46 5.34 24.73
C PRO A 156 18.77 5.68 24.00
N ARG A 157 19.54 4.65 23.64
CA ARG A 157 20.80 4.83 22.87
C ARG A 157 20.51 5.12 21.41
N ALA A 158 19.50 4.43 20.83
CA ALA A 158 19.06 4.66 19.46
C ALA A 158 18.59 6.11 19.25
N ALA A 159 17.72 6.64 20.11
CA ALA A 159 17.26 8.03 20.00
C ALA A 159 18.42 9.04 20.02
N ALA A 160 19.40 8.84 20.90
CA ALA A 160 20.57 9.71 20.98
C ALA A 160 21.48 9.59 19.74
N ALA A 161 21.63 8.39 19.17
CA ALA A 161 22.39 8.19 17.94
C ALA A 161 21.68 8.83 16.72
N LEU A 162 20.36 8.60 16.60
CA LEU A 162 19.55 9.15 15.51
C LEU A 162 19.49 10.70 15.53
N ALA A 163 19.48 11.31 16.73
CA ALA A 163 19.51 12.78 16.85
C ALA A 163 20.81 13.43 16.40
N ARG A 164 21.89 12.64 16.19
CA ARG A 164 23.19 13.12 15.70
C ARG A 164 23.35 13.00 14.18
N LEU A 165 22.43 12.28 13.53
CA LEU A 165 22.50 12.12 12.07
C LEU A 165 22.16 13.44 11.37
N PRO A 166 22.77 13.71 10.22
CA PRO A 166 22.34 14.81 9.37
C PRO A 166 20.92 14.55 8.85
N LEU A 167 20.22 15.61 8.52
CA LEU A 167 18.94 15.52 7.81
C LEU A 167 19.24 15.42 6.30
N ASP A 168 18.48 14.56 5.60
CA ASP A 168 18.61 14.40 4.16
C ASP A 168 18.02 15.62 3.41
N PHE A 169 17.04 16.31 4.03
CA PHE A 169 16.46 17.57 3.55
C PHE A 169 15.83 18.35 4.72
N PRO A 170 15.58 19.65 4.57
CA PRO A 170 14.90 20.44 5.60
C PRO A 170 13.49 19.90 5.89
N PRO A 171 13.09 19.75 7.17
CA PRO A 171 11.79 19.20 7.53
C PRO A 171 10.61 19.96 6.86
N GLY A 172 9.69 19.21 6.24
CA GLY A 172 8.51 19.73 5.53
C GLY A 172 8.74 20.01 4.05
N THR A 173 9.98 20.03 3.54
CA THR A 173 10.28 20.43 2.16
C THR A 173 10.33 19.26 1.18
N GLY A 174 10.43 18.02 1.68
CA GLY A 174 10.56 16.82 0.85
C GLY A 174 9.80 15.63 1.42
N PHE A 175 9.77 14.56 0.66
CA PHE A 175 9.22 13.28 1.05
C PHE A 175 10.28 12.18 0.93
N GLN A 176 10.47 11.45 2.02
CA GLN A 176 11.29 10.23 2.04
C GLN A 176 10.66 9.22 3.00
N TYR A 177 10.23 8.09 2.45
CA TYR A 177 9.72 7.01 3.30
C TYR A 177 10.76 6.62 4.35
N SER A 178 10.43 6.79 5.63
CA SER A 178 11.40 6.69 6.72
C SER A 178 10.94 5.74 7.82
N ASP A 179 11.67 4.63 7.98
CA ASP A 179 11.57 3.75 9.13
C ASP A 179 12.08 4.45 10.39
N THR A 180 13.11 5.30 10.24
CA THR A 180 13.69 6.11 11.33
C THR A 180 12.62 6.96 12.01
N GLY A 181 11.77 7.64 11.22
CA GLY A 181 10.68 8.45 11.76
C GLY A 181 9.69 7.65 12.60
N PHE A 182 9.33 6.46 12.13
CA PHE A 182 8.40 5.59 12.86
C PHE A 182 9.02 4.90 14.08
N LEU A 183 10.32 4.62 14.06
CA LEU A 183 11.04 4.23 15.27
C LEU A 183 10.92 5.29 16.37
N LEU A 184 11.11 6.57 16.03
CA LEU A 184 10.95 7.67 16.96
C LEU A 184 9.49 7.81 17.45
N LEU A 185 8.50 7.63 16.59
CA LEU A 185 7.08 7.64 16.99
C LEU A 185 6.76 6.52 17.99
N GLY A 186 7.29 5.31 17.79
CA GLY A 186 7.17 4.22 18.78
C GLY A 186 7.76 4.59 20.13
N GLU A 187 8.90 5.28 20.15
CA GLU A 187 9.52 5.77 21.38
C GLU A 187 8.74 6.93 22.02
N VAL A 188 8.14 7.82 21.22
CA VAL A 188 7.21 8.84 21.72
C VAL A 188 6.04 8.19 22.46
N VAL A 189 5.41 7.17 21.85
CA VAL A 189 4.34 6.41 22.51
C VAL A 189 4.81 5.87 23.85
N ARG A 190 5.99 5.23 23.88
CA ARG A 190 6.53 4.65 25.12
C ARG A 190 6.78 5.70 26.20
N ARG A 191 7.37 6.84 25.87
CA ARG A 191 7.70 7.89 26.85
C ARG A 191 6.48 8.64 27.38
N VAL A 192 5.52 8.89 26.49
CA VAL A 192 4.31 9.62 26.86
C VAL A 192 3.34 8.75 27.66
N SER A 193 3.11 7.53 27.20
CA SER A 193 2.16 6.61 27.85
C SER A 193 2.74 5.86 29.06
N GLY A 194 4.07 5.81 29.20
CA GLY A 194 4.76 4.96 30.20
C GLY A 194 4.77 3.47 29.86
N LEU A 195 4.19 3.06 28.72
CA LEU A 195 4.09 1.66 28.31
C LEU A 195 4.84 1.44 26.98
N PRO A 196 5.54 0.32 26.78
CA PRO A 196 6.06 -0.04 25.48
C PRO A 196 4.92 -0.18 24.46
N LEU A 197 5.24 0.01 23.16
CA LEU A 197 4.25 0.11 22.09
C LEU A 197 3.30 -1.09 22.04
N ASP A 198 3.82 -2.32 22.19
CA ASP A 198 3.02 -3.55 22.22
C ASP A 198 1.98 -3.54 23.34
N ARG A 199 2.38 -3.15 24.55
CA ARG A 199 1.50 -3.09 25.71
C ARG A 199 0.47 -1.98 25.60
N TYR A 200 0.89 -0.85 25.06
CA TYR A 200 -0.02 0.27 24.86
C TYR A 200 -1.09 -0.07 23.82
N THR A 201 -0.69 -0.55 22.64
CA THR A 201 -1.63 -0.92 21.56
C THR A 201 -2.56 -2.06 21.97
N ASP A 202 -2.05 -3.08 22.66
CA ASP A 202 -2.86 -4.16 23.20
C ASP A 202 -3.94 -3.64 24.16
N LYS A 203 -3.57 -2.75 25.09
CA LYS A 203 -4.47 -2.18 26.09
C LYS A 203 -5.56 -1.31 25.48
N VAL A 204 -5.22 -0.42 24.53
CA VAL A 204 -6.13 0.66 24.09
C VAL A 204 -6.76 0.43 22.73
N ILE A 205 -6.29 -0.58 21.95
CA ILE A 205 -6.76 -0.86 20.59
C ILE A 205 -7.14 -2.34 20.44
N PHE A 206 -6.18 -3.26 20.60
CA PHE A 206 -6.36 -4.65 20.17
C PHE A 206 -7.35 -5.41 21.06
N LYS A 207 -7.15 -5.39 22.37
CA LYS A 207 -8.10 -6.01 23.32
C LYS A 207 -9.51 -5.40 23.27
N PRO A 208 -9.69 -4.07 23.27
CA PRO A 208 -11.02 -3.48 23.14
C PRO A 208 -11.75 -3.88 21.85
N LEU A 209 -11.02 -4.11 20.76
CA LEU A 209 -11.56 -4.60 19.48
C LEU A 209 -11.72 -6.12 19.43
N GLY A 210 -11.28 -6.85 20.44
CA GLY A 210 -11.34 -8.32 20.48
C GLY A 210 -10.44 -8.98 19.43
N LEU A 211 -9.31 -8.36 19.08
CA LEU A 211 -8.32 -8.94 18.17
C LEU A 211 -7.58 -10.05 18.91
N LYS A 212 -7.63 -11.25 18.35
CA LYS A 212 -7.06 -12.44 19.00
C LYS A 212 -5.68 -12.79 18.48
N ASP A 213 -5.40 -12.46 17.24
CA ASP A 213 -4.23 -12.86 16.48
C ASP A 213 -3.38 -11.65 16.02
N THR A 214 -3.65 -10.46 16.59
CA THR A 214 -2.88 -9.24 16.33
C THR A 214 -2.01 -8.90 17.53
N MET A 215 -0.69 -9.01 17.36
CA MET A 215 0.26 -8.83 18.46
C MET A 215 1.69 -8.62 17.97
N PHE A 216 2.52 -8.08 18.83
CA PHE A 216 3.98 -8.17 18.71
C PHE A 216 4.46 -9.44 19.41
N ASN A 217 5.57 -10.01 18.95
CA ASN A 217 6.20 -11.19 19.56
C ASN A 217 5.19 -12.31 19.89
N PRO A 218 4.57 -12.93 18.88
CA PRO A 218 3.58 -13.98 19.11
C PRO A 218 4.17 -15.12 19.94
N PRO A 219 3.39 -15.68 20.89
CA PRO A 219 3.85 -16.76 21.73
C PRO A 219 4.11 -18.03 20.91
N HIS A 220 5.01 -18.87 21.42
CA HIS A 220 5.41 -20.12 20.76
C HIS A 220 4.21 -21.04 20.43
N SER A 221 3.16 -21.02 21.22
CA SER A 221 1.93 -21.80 21.00
C SER A 221 1.21 -21.47 19.69
N LEU A 222 1.45 -20.30 19.09
CA LEU A 222 0.87 -19.90 17.79
C LEU A 222 1.77 -20.26 16.59
N ARG A 223 2.95 -20.80 16.83
CA ARG A 223 3.97 -21.04 15.81
C ARG A 223 3.45 -21.81 14.59
N ASP A 224 2.60 -22.79 14.83
CA ASP A 224 2.04 -23.63 13.76
C ASP A 224 1.04 -22.89 12.84
N ARG A 225 0.55 -21.73 13.27
CA ARG A 225 -0.32 -20.86 12.48
C ARG A 225 0.44 -19.72 11.80
N ILE A 226 1.71 -19.50 12.13
CA ILE A 226 2.48 -18.38 11.63
C ILE A 226 3.14 -18.75 10.30
N ALA A 227 2.98 -17.88 9.30
CA ALA A 227 3.73 -17.96 8.06
C ALA A 227 5.20 -17.59 8.30
N PRO A 228 6.16 -18.50 8.02
CA PRO A 228 7.57 -18.18 8.13
C PRO A 228 7.97 -17.11 7.11
N THR A 229 9.02 -16.36 7.44
CA THR A 229 9.63 -15.41 6.50
C THR A 229 10.87 -16.02 5.84
N GLU A 230 12.05 -15.59 6.15
CA GLU A 230 13.28 -16.08 5.51
C GLU A 230 14.20 -16.82 6.47
N PHE A 231 15.25 -17.43 5.94
CA PHE A 231 16.34 -17.93 6.77
C PHE A 231 17.23 -16.80 7.26
N HIS A 232 17.53 -16.81 8.54
CA HIS A 232 18.51 -15.93 9.17
C HIS A 232 19.49 -16.77 10.01
N ASN A 233 20.77 -16.69 9.70
CA ASN A 233 21.82 -17.50 10.37
C ASN A 233 21.47 -19.02 10.39
N GLY A 234 21.02 -19.55 9.28
CA GLY A 234 20.67 -20.97 9.13
C GLY A 234 19.34 -21.38 9.80
N ARG A 235 18.63 -20.48 10.45
CA ARG A 235 17.35 -20.73 11.14
C ARG A 235 16.20 -20.01 10.43
N LEU A 236 15.12 -20.72 10.16
CA LEU A 236 13.90 -20.14 9.59
C LEU A 236 13.19 -19.25 10.62
N LEU A 237 12.92 -18.01 10.26
CA LEU A 237 12.20 -17.06 11.11
C LEU A 237 10.69 -17.40 11.10
N VAL A 238 10.16 -17.77 12.26
CA VAL A 238 8.74 -18.08 12.49
C VAL A 238 8.29 -17.42 13.80
N GLY A 239 7.40 -16.44 13.72
CA GLY A 239 6.96 -15.68 14.90
C GLY A 239 8.01 -14.70 15.44
N GLU A 240 9.08 -14.54 14.71
CA GLU A 240 10.12 -13.53 14.94
C GLU A 240 10.10 -12.54 13.79
N VAL A 241 10.13 -11.24 14.12
CA VAL A 241 9.99 -10.17 13.11
C VAL A 241 11.07 -10.28 12.03
N HIS A 242 10.65 -10.15 10.77
CA HIS A 242 11.54 -10.20 9.60
C HIS A 242 12.53 -9.03 9.59
N ASP A 243 12.08 -7.83 9.93
CA ASP A 243 12.93 -6.64 9.92
C ASP A 243 14.10 -6.77 10.90
N PRO A 244 15.36 -6.68 10.46
CA PRO A 244 16.54 -6.89 11.33
C PRO A 244 16.64 -5.82 12.42
N ARG A 245 16.12 -4.61 12.20
CA ARG A 245 16.13 -3.52 13.18
C ARG A 245 15.03 -3.74 14.21
N GLY A 246 13.86 -4.22 13.77
CA GLY A 246 12.81 -4.70 14.65
C GLY A 246 13.34 -5.79 15.59
N ARG A 247 14.09 -6.78 15.06
CA ARG A 247 14.74 -7.82 15.88
C ARG A 247 15.74 -7.24 16.87
N ALA A 248 16.61 -6.34 16.43
CA ALA A 248 17.61 -5.70 17.30
C ALA A 248 16.96 -4.91 18.46
N LEU A 249 15.71 -4.48 18.31
CA LEU A 249 14.91 -3.79 19.32
C LEU A 249 13.98 -4.74 20.11
N GLY A 250 14.19 -6.06 20.03
CA GLY A 250 13.41 -7.05 20.77
C GLY A 250 12.04 -7.35 20.17
N GLY A 251 11.84 -7.11 18.87
CA GLY A 251 10.62 -7.44 18.16
C GLY A 251 9.50 -6.38 18.25
N VAL A 252 9.70 -5.32 19.01
CA VAL A 252 8.71 -4.24 19.20
C VAL A 252 9.29 -2.93 18.71
N ALA A 253 8.89 -2.52 17.51
CA ALA A 253 9.39 -1.29 16.89
C ALA A 253 8.25 -0.54 16.18
N GLY A 254 8.33 0.79 16.13
CA GLY A 254 7.26 1.60 15.55
C GLY A 254 7.07 1.43 14.04
N HIS A 255 8.07 0.91 13.34
CA HIS A 255 8.04 0.72 11.89
C HIS A 255 7.69 -0.70 11.44
N ALA A 256 7.89 -1.73 12.30
CA ALA A 256 7.70 -3.15 12.01
C ALA A 256 7.56 -3.97 13.30
N GLY A 257 7.15 -5.23 13.20
CA GLY A 257 7.07 -6.18 14.30
C GLY A 257 5.66 -6.63 14.66
N LEU A 258 4.63 -6.05 14.04
CA LEU A 258 3.25 -6.50 14.22
C LEU A 258 3.01 -7.78 13.42
N PHE A 259 2.35 -8.74 14.06
CA PHE A 259 1.80 -9.93 13.44
C PHE A 259 0.28 -9.84 13.45
N SER A 260 -0.38 -10.35 12.40
CA SER A 260 -1.84 -10.33 12.32
C SER A 260 -2.38 -11.35 11.31
N THR A 261 -3.69 -11.53 11.31
CA THR A 261 -4.47 -12.29 10.32
C THR A 261 -5.30 -11.36 9.44
N ALA A 262 -5.81 -11.87 8.32
CA ALA A 262 -6.75 -11.12 7.49
C ALA A 262 -8.04 -10.75 8.25
N ALA A 263 -8.53 -11.63 9.12
CA ALA A 263 -9.72 -11.41 9.92
C ALA A 263 -9.55 -10.27 10.93
N ASP A 264 -8.44 -10.23 11.66
CA ASP A 264 -8.18 -9.16 12.62
C ASP A 264 -7.90 -7.83 11.92
N LEU A 265 -7.17 -7.83 10.81
CA LEU A 265 -6.99 -6.61 10.00
C LEU A 265 -8.33 -6.11 9.44
N ALA A 266 -9.24 -7.00 9.04
CA ALA A 266 -10.59 -6.62 8.62
C ALA A 266 -11.35 -5.91 9.73
N ARG A 267 -11.23 -6.36 10.99
CA ARG A 267 -11.84 -5.66 12.14
C ARG A 267 -11.25 -4.25 12.34
N LEU A 268 -9.94 -4.09 12.17
CA LEU A 268 -9.29 -2.76 12.20
C LEU A 268 -9.77 -1.87 11.05
N CYS A 269 -9.89 -2.42 9.82
CA CYS A 269 -10.44 -1.69 8.68
C CYS A 269 -11.89 -1.26 8.92
N ARG A 270 -12.75 -2.17 9.40
CA ARG A 270 -14.15 -1.87 9.74
C ARG A 270 -14.25 -0.78 10.80
N MET A 271 -13.46 -0.88 11.87
CA MET A 271 -13.41 0.14 12.93
C MET A 271 -13.10 1.52 12.34
N LEU A 272 -12.09 1.60 11.47
CA LEU A 272 -11.68 2.85 10.84
C LEU A 272 -12.76 3.37 9.87
N LEU A 273 -13.32 2.51 9.00
CA LEU A 273 -14.38 2.86 8.05
C LEU A 273 -15.73 3.16 8.72
N ALA A 274 -15.91 2.73 9.97
CA ALA A 274 -17.02 3.11 10.84
C ALA A 274 -16.65 4.27 11.79
N GLU A 275 -15.76 5.17 11.30
CA GLU A 275 -15.39 6.40 12.00
C GLU A 275 -14.90 6.18 13.43
N GLY A 276 -14.08 5.14 13.61
CA GLY A 276 -13.40 4.84 14.86
C GLY A 276 -14.19 4.00 15.86
N THR A 277 -15.30 3.39 15.44
CA THR A 277 -16.13 2.54 16.31
C THR A 277 -16.35 1.17 15.69
N LEU A 278 -16.31 0.10 16.47
CA LEU A 278 -16.70 -1.26 16.08
C LEU A 278 -17.36 -1.97 17.26
N ASP A 279 -18.45 -2.70 17.00
CA ASP A 279 -19.20 -3.47 17.99
C ASP A 279 -19.53 -2.65 19.26
N GLY A 280 -19.91 -1.38 19.08
CA GLY A 280 -20.20 -0.43 20.16
C GLY A 280 -18.96 0.06 20.93
N ARG A 281 -17.76 -0.35 20.55
CA ARG A 281 -16.50 0.08 21.17
C ARG A 281 -15.86 1.21 20.34
N ARG A 282 -15.77 2.40 20.93
CA ARG A 282 -15.08 3.55 20.31
C ARG A 282 -13.60 3.50 20.62
N ILE A 283 -12.80 3.43 19.58
CA ILE A 283 -11.33 3.48 19.66
C ILE A 283 -10.84 4.91 19.36
N LEU A 284 -11.38 5.56 18.32
CA LEU A 284 -11.04 6.91 17.90
C LEU A 284 -12.33 7.73 17.72
N LYS A 285 -12.21 9.05 17.80
CA LYS A 285 -13.29 9.96 17.40
C LYS A 285 -13.38 10.04 15.88
N PRO A 286 -14.57 10.29 15.28
CA PRO A 286 -14.71 10.53 13.84
C PRO A 286 -13.75 11.60 13.33
N THR A 287 -13.65 12.72 14.04
CA THR A 287 -12.75 13.84 13.69
C THR A 287 -11.28 13.41 13.65
N THR A 288 -10.86 12.47 14.48
CA THR A 288 -9.48 11.93 14.49
C THR A 288 -9.25 11.02 13.29
N VAL A 289 -10.22 10.19 12.93
CA VAL A 289 -10.14 9.32 11.74
C VAL A 289 -10.05 10.19 10.48
N HIS A 290 -10.91 11.19 10.34
CA HIS A 290 -10.89 12.12 9.20
C HIS A 290 -9.56 12.89 9.13
N LEU A 291 -9.07 13.42 10.27
CA LEU A 291 -7.76 14.09 10.34
C LEU A 291 -6.63 13.15 9.92
N MET A 292 -6.68 11.88 10.34
CA MET A 292 -5.66 10.88 10.02
C MET A 292 -5.60 10.59 8.52
N TRP A 293 -6.72 10.68 7.78
CA TRP A 293 -6.80 10.41 6.34
C TRP A 293 -6.72 11.67 5.47
N THR A 294 -6.71 12.86 6.10
CA THR A 294 -6.52 14.11 5.38
C THR A 294 -5.13 14.14 4.75
N ARG A 295 -5.08 14.33 3.43
CA ARG A 295 -3.85 14.45 2.66
C ARG A 295 -2.98 15.59 3.19
N SER A 296 -1.72 15.32 3.45
CA SER A 296 -0.76 16.34 3.89
C SER A 296 -0.45 17.32 2.76
N ALA A 297 -0.37 18.60 3.09
CA ALA A 297 0.13 19.63 2.16
C ALA A 297 1.67 19.66 2.09
N GLU A 298 2.37 19.03 3.06
CA GLU A 298 3.83 18.99 3.12
C GLU A 298 4.42 17.81 2.34
N GLY A 299 5.69 17.89 2.03
CA GLY A 299 6.39 16.90 1.21
C GLY A 299 5.93 16.99 -0.24
N ASN A 300 5.44 15.90 -0.80
CA ASN A 300 4.91 15.83 -2.17
C ASN A 300 3.38 15.62 -2.22
N GLY A 301 2.69 15.79 -1.09
CA GLY A 301 1.24 15.61 -1.00
C GLY A 301 0.75 14.16 -1.20
N SER A 302 1.61 13.15 -1.16
CA SER A 302 1.25 11.75 -1.41
C SER A 302 0.91 10.96 -0.16
N ARG A 303 0.95 11.60 1.02
CA ARG A 303 0.77 10.94 2.32
C ARG A 303 -0.31 11.62 3.15
N ALA A 304 -0.95 10.81 3.99
CA ALA A 304 -1.71 11.24 5.14
C ALA A 304 -0.99 10.78 6.42
N LEU A 305 -1.57 10.98 7.62
CA LEU A 305 -0.90 10.63 8.88
C LEU A 305 -0.75 9.10 9.01
N GLY A 306 0.42 8.58 8.67
CA GLY A 306 0.73 7.15 8.70
C GLY A 306 0.16 6.33 7.54
N TRP A 307 -0.51 6.95 6.59
CA TRP A 307 -1.14 6.30 5.45
C TRP A 307 -0.58 6.81 4.12
N ASP A 308 -0.57 5.93 3.15
CA ASP A 308 -0.30 6.25 1.75
C ASP A 308 -1.60 6.64 1.07
N VAL A 309 -1.57 7.68 0.25
CA VAL A 309 -2.71 8.14 -0.54
C VAL A 309 -2.44 7.95 -2.03
N SER A 310 -1.24 8.29 -2.49
CA SER A 310 -0.88 8.17 -3.91
C SER A 310 0.63 8.28 -4.14
N SER A 311 1.45 7.74 -3.23
CA SER A 311 2.90 7.77 -3.39
C SER A 311 3.38 6.84 -4.50
N THR A 312 4.61 7.02 -4.96
CA THR A 312 5.25 6.12 -5.93
C THR A 312 5.36 4.69 -5.43
N PHE A 313 5.38 4.46 -4.11
CA PHE A 313 5.39 3.14 -3.50
C PHE A 313 4.07 2.38 -3.70
N SER A 314 2.94 3.09 -3.74
CA SER A 314 1.60 2.51 -3.79
C SER A 314 0.94 2.56 -5.17
N ARG A 315 1.57 3.18 -6.16
CA ARG A 315 1.00 3.40 -7.51
C ARG A 315 0.42 2.16 -8.16
N THR A 316 0.93 0.98 -7.82
CA THR A 316 0.45 -0.30 -8.33
C THR A 316 -0.96 -0.68 -7.87
N ALA A 317 -1.44 -0.10 -6.79
CA ALA A 317 -2.79 -0.38 -6.27
C ALA A 317 -3.64 0.90 -6.19
N SER A 318 -3.07 2.03 -5.75
CA SER A 318 -3.82 3.28 -5.55
C SER A 318 -4.47 3.84 -6.81
N ILE A 319 -3.95 3.55 -7.99
CA ILE A 319 -4.51 4.04 -9.26
C ILE A 319 -5.87 3.43 -9.61
N PHE A 320 -6.20 2.29 -9.03
CA PHE A 320 -7.47 1.59 -9.27
C PHE A 320 -8.55 1.96 -8.26
N PHE A 321 -8.15 2.46 -7.09
CA PHE A 321 -9.07 2.88 -6.05
C PHE A 321 -9.44 4.37 -6.21
N PRO A 322 -10.60 4.80 -5.66
CA PRO A 322 -10.96 6.22 -5.64
C PRO A 322 -9.89 7.11 -5.02
N PRO A 323 -9.84 8.41 -5.37
CA PRO A 323 -8.79 9.34 -4.89
C PRO A 323 -8.72 9.51 -3.37
N GLU A 324 -9.82 9.21 -2.67
CA GLU A 324 -9.94 9.28 -1.22
C GLU A 324 -9.40 8.03 -0.52
N ALA A 325 -9.11 6.99 -1.29
CA ALA A 325 -8.61 5.74 -0.73
C ALA A 325 -7.24 5.93 -0.06
N VAL A 326 -7.08 5.26 1.06
CA VAL A 326 -5.84 5.22 1.83
C VAL A 326 -5.34 3.78 1.95
N GLY A 327 -4.05 3.59 2.00
CA GLY A 327 -3.49 2.25 2.10
C GLY A 327 -2.10 2.22 2.67
N HIS A 328 -1.55 1.03 2.74
CA HIS A 328 -0.15 0.83 3.07
C HIS A 328 0.35 -0.54 2.58
N LEU A 329 1.65 -0.62 2.31
CA LEU A 329 2.33 -1.84 1.87
C LEU A 329 3.26 -2.35 2.97
N GLY A 330 3.44 -3.68 3.03
CA GLY A 330 4.42 -4.33 3.89
C GLY A 330 5.51 -5.03 3.08
N PHE A 331 6.74 -4.99 3.58
CA PHE A 331 7.90 -5.57 2.89
C PHE A 331 7.76 -7.08 2.66
N THR A 332 7.19 -7.80 3.61
CA THR A 332 6.90 -9.24 3.54
C THR A 332 5.90 -9.64 2.45
N GLY A 333 5.29 -8.67 1.78
CA GLY A 333 4.33 -8.86 0.69
C GLY A 333 2.92 -8.39 1.02
N THR A 334 2.66 -8.05 2.26
CA THR A 334 1.34 -7.63 2.76
C THR A 334 0.93 -6.26 2.24
N SER A 335 -0.38 -6.03 2.08
CA SER A 335 -0.94 -4.72 1.74
C SER A 335 -2.39 -4.59 2.21
N VAL A 336 -2.80 -3.36 2.49
CA VAL A 336 -4.18 -3.01 2.82
C VAL A 336 -4.54 -1.71 2.12
N TRP A 337 -5.77 -1.67 1.54
CA TRP A 337 -6.38 -0.49 0.96
C TRP A 337 -7.79 -0.33 1.52
N LEU A 338 -8.16 0.89 1.87
CA LEU A 338 -9.47 1.29 2.37
C LEU A 338 -10.02 2.42 1.50
N ASP A 339 -11.27 2.30 1.12
CA ASP A 339 -12.03 3.36 0.46
C ASP A 339 -13.14 3.86 1.39
N PRO A 340 -12.94 5.02 2.04
CA PRO A 340 -13.89 5.55 3.01
C PRO A 340 -15.28 5.80 2.45
N PRO A 341 -15.47 6.42 1.25
CA PRO A 341 -16.81 6.68 0.71
C PRO A 341 -17.67 5.45 0.55
N THR A 342 -17.12 4.35 0.05
CA THR A 342 -17.88 3.11 -0.17
C THR A 342 -17.77 2.13 1.00
N ARG A 343 -16.96 2.44 2.00
CA ARG A 343 -16.60 1.56 3.12
C ARG A 343 -16.00 0.22 2.66
N THR A 344 -15.34 0.21 1.50
CA THR A 344 -14.69 -0.97 0.93
C THR A 344 -13.25 -1.10 1.46
N TYR A 345 -12.79 -2.33 1.65
CA TYR A 345 -11.40 -2.60 2.00
C TYR A 345 -10.89 -3.87 1.31
N LEU A 346 -9.61 -3.83 0.93
CA LEU A 346 -8.87 -4.94 0.34
C LEU A 346 -7.67 -5.24 1.23
N ILE A 347 -7.54 -6.49 1.64
CA ILE A 347 -6.41 -7.02 2.41
C ILE A 347 -5.75 -8.12 1.60
N LEU A 348 -4.44 -8.02 1.37
CA LEU A 348 -3.64 -9.06 0.74
C LEU A 348 -2.46 -9.38 1.66
N LEU A 349 -2.38 -10.62 2.13
CA LEU A 349 -1.33 -11.09 3.03
C LEU A 349 -0.57 -12.25 2.37
N THR A 350 0.74 -12.11 2.27
CA THR A 350 1.63 -13.17 1.79
C THR A 350 2.97 -13.08 2.51
N ASN A 351 3.70 -14.17 2.53
CA ASN A 351 5.08 -14.23 3.00
C ASN A 351 6.05 -14.36 1.83
N ARG A 352 5.96 -13.45 0.84
CA ARG A 352 6.78 -13.48 -0.40
C ARG A 352 8.29 -13.65 -0.17
N VAL A 353 8.76 -13.22 1.01
CA VAL A 353 10.18 -13.33 1.41
C VAL A 353 10.59 -14.75 1.77
N HIS A 354 9.64 -15.68 1.90
CA HIS A 354 9.91 -17.08 2.20
C HIS A 354 10.28 -17.84 0.92
N PRO A 355 11.34 -18.68 0.95
CA PRO A 355 12.29 -18.85 2.05
C PRO A 355 13.56 -17.97 1.93
N SER A 356 13.76 -17.23 0.85
CA SER A 356 15.06 -16.63 0.47
C SER A 356 15.06 -15.11 0.26
N GLY A 357 14.03 -14.39 0.70
CA GLY A 357 14.00 -12.91 0.63
C GLY A 357 13.58 -12.31 -0.71
N GLY A 358 13.36 -13.12 -1.75
CA GLY A 358 13.08 -12.67 -3.13
C GLY A 358 11.69 -12.12 -3.41
N GLY A 359 11.37 -11.87 -4.70
CA GLY A 359 10.00 -11.63 -5.19
C GLY A 359 9.50 -10.17 -5.19
N GLY A 360 10.38 -9.16 -5.07
CA GLY A 360 9.96 -7.75 -4.97
C GLY A 360 9.19 -7.20 -6.18
N ALA A 361 9.57 -7.55 -7.40
CA ALA A 361 8.87 -7.12 -8.62
C ALA A 361 7.53 -7.87 -8.78
N ARG A 362 7.54 -9.16 -8.57
CA ARG A 362 6.38 -10.05 -8.73
C ARG A 362 5.24 -9.72 -7.78
N ILE A 363 5.54 -9.42 -6.51
CA ILE A 363 4.49 -8.99 -5.56
C ILE A 363 3.82 -7.67 -5.97
N ARG A 364 4.53 -6.76 -6.64
CA ARG A 364 3.91 -5.54 -7.17
C ARG A 364 2.88 -5.88 -8.23
N GLU A 365 3.19 -6.82 -9.13
CA GLU A 365 2.28 -7.28 -10.17
C GLU A 365 1.03 -7.91 -9.57
N LEU A 366 1.16 -8.85 -8.64
CA LEU A 366 0.02 -9.46 -7.97
C LEU A 366 -0.88 -8.42 -7.28
N ARG A 367 -0.29 -7.49 -6.52
CA ARG A 367 -1.04 -6.39 -5.88
C ARG A 367 -1.81 -5.56 -6.89
N THR A 368 -1.20 -5.28 -8.06
CA THR A 368 -1.82 -4.53 -9.16
C THR A 368 -3.01 -5.29 -9.73
N ARG A 369 -2.84 -6.57 -10.06
CA ARG A 369 -3.90 -7.42 -10.63
C ARG A 369 -5.07 -7.58 -9.67
N VAL A 370 -4.81 -7.87 -8.41
CA VAL A 370 -5.85 -8.02 -7.38
C VAL A 370 -6.58 -6.69 -7.12
N ALA A 371 -5.86 -5.57 -7.07
CA ALA A 371 -6.48 -4.24 -6.89
C ALA A 371 -7.33 -3.84 -8.10
N ALA A 372 -6.85 -4.10 -9.32
CA ALA A 372 -7.58 -3.84 -10.56
C ALA A 372 -8.88 -4.67 -10.62
N ALA A 373 -8.79 -5.98 -10.34
CA ALA A 373 -9.94 -6.86 -10.31
C ALA A 373 -10.96 -6.46 -9.24
N THR A 374 -10.50 -6.10 -8.04
CA THR A 374 -11.37 -5.58 -6.97
C THR A 374 -12.09 -4.31 -7.41
N ALA A 375 -11.37 -3.38 -8.03
CA ALA A 375 -11.93 -2.11 -8.47
C ALA A 375 -12.94 -2.29 -9.62
N ALA A 376 -12.65 -3.15 -10.59
CA ALA A 376 -13.56 -3.49 -11.68
C ALA A 376 -14.86 -4.07 -11.14
N THR A 377 -14.77 -4.99 -10.19
CA THR A 377 -15.94 -5.63 -9.59
C THR A 377 -16.76 -4.67 -8.72
N LEU A 378 -16.14 -3.77 -7.96
CA LEU A 378 -16.84 -3.02 -6.92
C LEU A 378 -17.10 -1.54 -7.25
N PHE A 379 -16.25 -0.90 -8.06
CA PHE A 379 -16.37 0.54 -8.33
C PHE A 379 -16.78 0.86 -9.76
N ARG A 380 -16.61 -0.08 -10.71
CA ARG A 380 -16.89 0.12 -12.13
C ARG A 380 -17.52 -1.14 -12.76
N PRO A 381 -18.65 -1.63 -12.24
CA PRO A 381 -19.27 -2.86 -12.74
C PRO A 381 -19.66 -2.77 -14.23
N GLU A 382 -19.95 -1.57 -14.76
CA GLU A 382 -20.22 -1.33 -16.17
C GLU A 382 -19.02 -1.66 -17.07
N LEU A 383 -17.78 -1.43 -16.61
CA LEU A 383 -16.57 -1.77 -17.36
C LEU A 383 -16.32 -3.28 -17.43
N THR A 384 -16.72 -4.01 -16.39
CA THR A 384 -16.64 -5.47 -16.36
C THR A 384 -17.57 -6.07 -17.40
N THR A 385 -18.79 -5.53 -17.53
CA THR A 385 -19.78 -5.98 -18.51
C THR A 385 -19.32 -5.71 -19.94
N VAL A 386 -18.70 -4.56 -20.21
CA VAL A 386 -18.14 -4.21 -21.52
C VAL A 386 -16.94 -5.10 -21.87
N ALA A 387 -16.04 -5.32 -20.92
CA ALA A 387 -14.88 -6.20 -21.13
C ALA A 387 -15.28 -7.66 -21.40
N MET A 388 -16.33 -8.16 -20.75
CA MET A 388 -16.90 -9.49 -21.03
C MET A 388 -17.66 -9.54 -22.34
N ALA A 389 -18.38 -8.49 -22.72
CA ALA A 389 -19.06 -8.40 -24.01
C ALA A 389 -18.06 -8.35 -25.17
N ASP A 390 -16.97 -7.61 -25.03
CA ASP A 390 -15.87 -7.57 -26.01
C ASP A 390 -15.14 -8.92 -26.11
N ALA A 391 -15.02 -9.67 -25.02
CA ALA A 391 -14.43 -11.01 -25.02
C ALA A 391 -15.31 -12.03 -25.75
N THR A 392 -16.61 -11.77 -25.91
CA THR A 392 -17.54 -12.64 -26.66
C THR A 392 -17.81 -12.17 -28.08
N ALA A 393 -17.45 -10.93 -28.42
CA ALA A 393 -17.54 -10.42 -29.79
C ALA A 393 -16.46 -11.08 -30.68
N PRO A 394 -16.74 -11.37 -31.97
CA PRO A 394 -15.71 -11.81 -32.87
C PRO A 394 -14.66 -10.71 -32.98
N ALA A 395 -13.43 -11.01 -32.53
CA ALA A 395 -12.35 -10.05 -32.49
C ALA A 395 -12.08 -9.48 -33.87
N SER A 396 -12.05 -8.16 -34.00
CA SER A 396 -11.36 -7.50 -35.08
C SER A 396 -9.84 -7.76 -34.93
N ASP A 397 -9.08 -7.68 -36.00
CA ASP A 397 -7.62 -7.92 -35.97
C ASP A 397 -6.85 -7.03 -34.97
N ALA A 398 -7.53 -6.03 -34.35
CA ALA A 398 -7.00 -5.17 -33.32
C ALA A 398 -7.16 -5.75 -31.88
N ASP A 399 -8.05 -6.74 -31.66
CA ASP A 399 -8.43 -7.23 -30.32
C ASP A 399 -7.77 -8.58 -29.94
N LEU A 400 -6.81 -9.06 -30.71
CA LEU A 400 -6.22 -10.38 -30.57
C LEU A 400 -5.37 -10.58 -29.29
N ASP A 401 -5.25 -9.56 -28.46
CA ASP A 401 -4.43 -9.60 -27.23
C ASP A 401 -5.17 -10.10 -25.97
N THR A 402 -6.49 -10.26 -26.04
CA THR A 402 -7.33 -10.58 -24.87
C THR A 402 -7.92 -12.00 -24.87
N ARG A 403 -7.57 -12.86 -25.85
CA ARG A 403 -8.13 -14.20 -25.92
C ARG A 403 -7.38 -15.23 -25.07
N PRO A 404 -8.08 -16.15 -24.37
CA PRO A 404 -7.43 -17.32 -23.81
C PRO A 404 -6.81 -18.16 -24.92
N ARG A 405 -5.59 -18.60 -24.72
CA ARG A 405 -4.86 -19.43 -25.68
C ARG A 405 -5.53 -20.79 -25.81
N SER A 406 -6.43 -20.94 -26.75
CA SER A 406 -6.77 -22.25 -27.29
C SER A 406 -5.96 -22.50 -28.57
N SER A 407 -5.46 -23.69 -28.67
CA SER A 407 -4.51 -24.22 -29.61
C SER A 407 -4.67 -23.78 -31.08
N SER A 408 -3.53 -23.48 -31.70
CA SER A 408 -3.23 -23.56 -33.13
C SER A 408 -3.90 -22.53 -34.08
N LEU A 409 -3.68 -21.25 -33.83
CA LEU A 409 -3.72 -20.25 -34.90
C LEU A 409 -2.38 -19.51 -34.95
N VAL A 410 -1.65 -19.64 -36.06
CA VAL A 410 -0.46 -18.84 -36.35
C VAL A 410 -0.91 -17.40 -36.49
N MET A 411 -0.62 -16.59 -35.49
CA MET A 411 -0.92 -15.15 -35.49
C MET A 411 0.06 -14.41 -36.37
N PRO A 412 -0.35 -13.39 -37.14
CA PRO A 412 0.58 -12.45 -37.73
C PRO A 412 1.34 -11.73 -36.62
N PRO A 413 2.63 -11.39 -36.81
CA PRO A 413 3.42 -10.71 -35.81
C PRO A 413 2.78 -9.35 -35.48
N ARG A 414 2.58 -9.08 -34.20
CA ARG A 414 2.15 -7.77 -33.71
C ARG A 414 3.15 -6.69 -34.13
N PRO A 415 2.71 -5.50 -34.52
CA PRO A 415 3.62 -4.39 -34.61
C PRO A 415 4.33 -4.19 -33.26
N PRO A 416 5.65 -4.04 -33.24
CA PRO A 416 6.40 -3.89 -31.99
C PRO A 416 5.88 -2.68 -31.21
N VAL A 417 5.67 -2.87 -29.90
CA VAL A 417 5.37 -1.73 -29.00
C VAL A 417 6.55 -0.77 -29.05
N ARG A 418 6.31 0.45 -29.50
CA ARG A 418 7.33 1.49 -29.55
C ARG A 418 7.47 2.14 -28.19
N THR A 419 8.66 2.13 -27.61
CA THR A 419 8.98 2.90 -26.41
C THR A 419 9.00 4.40 -26.73
N GLY A 420 8.96 5.26 -25.72
CA GLY A 420 9.16 6.70 -25.95
C GLY A 420 10.49 7.02 -26.63
N LEU A 421 11.51 6.22 -26.36
CA LEU A 421 12.82 6.33 -27.00
C LEU A 421 12.79 5.94 -28.49
N ASP A 422 12.04 4.88 -28.85
CA ASP A 422 11.83 4.48 -30.25
C ASP A 422 11.12 5.58 -31.06
N VAL A 423 10.12 6.22 -30.44
CA VAL A 423 9.37 7.33 -31.06
C VAL A 423 10.28 8.55 -31.25
N LEU A 424 11.06 8.89 -30.24
CA LEU A 424 11.98 10.01 -30.26
C LEU A 424 13.07 9.80 -31.31
N ALA A 425 13.65 8.60 -31.37
CA ALA A 425 14.64 8.23 -32.40
C ALA A 425 14.06 8.24 -33.82
N ALA A 426 12.83 7.71 -34.00
CA ALA A 426 12.13 7.73 -35.28
C ALA A 426 11.80 9.15 -35.77
N GLN A 427 11.66 10.11 -34.87
CA GLN A 427 11.47 11.53 -35.16
C GLN A 427 12.82 12.28 -35.27
N ASN A 428 13.94 11.56 -35.34
CA ASN A 428 15.30 12.12 -35.39
C ASN A 428 15.54 13.17 -34.29
N PHE A 429 15.00 12.90 -33.09
CA PHE A 429 15.08 13.75 -31.89
C PHE A 429 14.51 15.18 -32.06
N ALA A 430 13.64 15.40 -33.07
CA ALA A 430 13.06 16.70 -33.37
C ALA A 430 12.42 17.40 -32.15
N PRO A 431 11.70 16.72 -31.24
CA PRO A 431 11.10 17.36 -30.04
C PRO A 431 12.11 17.99 -29.07
N ILE A 432 13.38 17.58 -29.14
CA ILE A 432 14.46 18.08 -28.26
C ILE A 432 15.62 18.69 -29.05
N ALA A 433 15.45 18.90 -30.36
CA ALA A 433 16.47 19.49 -31.21
C ALA A 433 16.81 20.91 -30.75
N GLY A 434 18.10 21.24 -30.75
CA GLY A 434 18.61 22.54 -30.30
C GLY A 434 18.71 22.70 -28.79
N HIS A 435 18.28 21.70 -27.99
CA HIS A 435 18.31 21.78 -26.53
C HIS A 435 19.57 21.10 -25.96
N SER A 436 20.00 21.62 -24.80
CA SER A 436 20.95 20.95 -23.92
C SER A 436 20.15 20.09 -22.95
N VAL A 437 20.39 18.78 -22.93
CA VAL A 437 19.61 17.81 -22.17
C VAL A 437 20.45 17.09 -21.11
N GLY A 438 19.86 16.86 -19.94
CA GLY A 438 20.34 15.90 -18.97
C GLY A 438 19.55 14.60 -19.11
N LEU A 439 20.23 13.46 -19.10
CA LEU A 439 19.61 12.15 -19.22
C LEU A 439 19.63 11.44 -17.86
N VAL A 440 18.47 11.07 -17.36
CA VAL A 440 18.34 10.15 -16.21
C VAL A 440 18.07 8.75 -16.77
N THR A 441 19.01 7.83 -16.62
CA THR A 441 18.91 6.47 -17.18
C THR A 441 19.73 5.45 -16.40
N ASN A 442 19.46 4.18 -16.66
CA ASN A 442 20.21 3.02 -16.15
C ASN A 442 20.31 1.96 -17.28
N GLN A 443 20.73 0.73 -16.93
CA GLN A 443 20.86 -0.38 -17.87
C GLN A 443 19.58 -0.75 -18.62
N THR A 444 18.40 -0.35 -18.13
CA THR A 444 17.10 -0.60 -18.79
C THR A 444 16.69 0.48 -19.77
N GLY A 445 17.44 1.57 -19.87
CA GLY A 445 17.21 2.68 -20.80
C GLY A 445 17.65 2.32 -22.21
N ILE A 446 16.96 1.35 -22.83
CA ILE A 446 17.23 0.86 -24.20
C ILE A 446 16.00 1.03 -25.10
N ASP A 447 16.23 1.16 -26.43
CA ASP A 447 15.16 1.09 -27.43
C ASP A 447 14.77 -0.37 -27.75
N ALA A 448 13.79 -0.57 -28.61
CA ALA A 448 13.34 -1.90 -29.04
C ALA A 448 14.43 -2.74 -29.76
N ALA A 449 15.49 -2.10 -30.25
CA ALA A 449 16.66 -2.75 -30.86
C ALA A 449 17.78 -3.02 -29.84
N GLY A 450 17.57 -2.71 -28.54
CA GLY A 450 18.57 -2.90 -27.49
C GLY A 450 19.65 -1.80 -27.46
N ARG A 451 19.52 -0.70 -28.19
CA ARG A 451 20.49 0.40 -28.17
C ARG A 451 20.22 1.32 -26.98
N ARG A 452 21.28 1.68 -26.26
CA ARG A 452 21.15 2.49 -25.04
C ARG A 452 20.73 3.93 -25.35
N ALA A 453 19.89 4.50 -24.51
CA ALA A 453 19.45 5.91 -24.61
C ALA A 453 20.63 6.88 -24.64
N ILE A 454 21.70 6.58 -23.88
CA ILE A 454 22.95 7.37 -23.85
C ILE A 454 23.56 7.46 -25.25
N ASP A 455 23.75 6.31 -25.91
CA ASP A 455 24.42 6.23 -27.21
C ASP A 455 23.58 6.92 -28.30
N LEU A 456 22.26 6.76 -28.24
CA LEU A 456 21.33 7.38 -29.18
C LEU A 456 21.31 8.92 -29.05
N LEU A 457 21.30 9.45 -27.82
CA LEU A 457 21.31 10.89 -27.58
C LEU A 457 22.67 11.52 -27.86
N ALA A 458 23.76 10.82 -27.53
CA ALA A 458 25.12 11.28 -27.84
C ALA A 458 25.39 11.35 -29.37
N ALA A 459 24.75 10.45 -30.14
CA ALA A 459 24.86 10.41 -31.60
C ALA A 459 23.87 11.35 -32.30
N ALA A 460 22.90 11.94 -31.59
CA ALA A 460 21.88 12.82 -32.20
C ALA A 460 22.49 14.17 -32.64
N PRO A 461 22.48 14.54 -33.92
CA PRO A 461 23.25 15.68 -34.44
C PRO A 461 22.77 17.04 -33.95
N ASN A 462 21.52 17.12 -33.47
CA ASN A 462 20.87 18.35 -33.05
C ASN A 462 20.59 18.43 -31.56
N VAL A 463 21.15 17.51 -30.73
CA VAL A 463 20.96 17.44 -29.30
C VAL A 463 22.31 17.52 -28.58
N LYS A 464 22.39 18.34 -27.56
CA LYS A 464 23.60 18.41 -26.72
C LYS A 464 23.35 17.69 -25.39
N LEU A 465 23.88 16.47 -25.27
CA LEU A 465 23.85 15.73 -24.01
C LEU A 465 24.86 16.34 -23.03
N MET A 466 24.38 16.94 -21.94
CA MET A 466 25.22 17.70 -20.99
C MET A 466 25.61 16.91 -19.74
N ALA A 467 24.71 16.04 -19.29
CA ALA A 467 24.92 15.27 -18.08
C ALA A 467 24.11 13.95 -18.15
N ILE A 468 24.62 12.93 -17.46
CA ILE A 468 23.96 11.65 -17.30
C ILE A 468 23.82 11.40 -15.80
N PHE A 469 22.61 11.08 -15.38
CA PHE A 469 22.28 10.73 -14.01
C PHE A 469 21.79 9.28 -13.97
N SER A 470 22.36 8.47 -13.11
CA SER A 470 21.93 7.09 -12.91
C SER A 470 21.28 6.93 -11.55
N PRO A 471 19.99 6.57 -11.49
CA PRO A 471 19.40 6.11 -10.24
C PRO A 471 20.01 4.76 -9.88
N GLU A 472 19.92 4.36 -8.66
CA GLU A 472 20.38 3.10 -8.03
C GLU A 472 21.07 2.07 -8.95
N HIS A 473 22.14 1.48 -8.51
CA HIS A 473 22.95 0.44 -9.21
C HIS A 473 23.80 0.92 -10.41
N GLY A 474 23.93 2.22 -10.64
CA GLY A 474 24.78 2.77 -11.70
C GLY A 474 24.28 2.51 -13.12
N LEU A 475 25.07 2.91 -14.11
CA LEU A 475 24.73 2.79 -15.54
C LEU A 475 24.77 1.34 -16.05
N SER A 476 25.57 0.48 -15.45
CA SER A 476 25.70 -0.94 -15.79
C SER A 476 24.75 -1.86 -15.02
N GLY A 477 24.19 -1.37 -13.92
CA GLY A 477 23.32 -2.18 -13.06
C GLY A 477 24.06 -3.04 -12.01
N ASP A 478 25.38 -2.98 -11.96
CA ASP A 478 26.21 -3.86 -11.13
C ASP A 478 26.63 -3.20 -9.79
N ALA A 479 26.39 -1.92 -9.61
CA ALA A 479 26.82 -1.18 -8.42
C ALA A 479 25.85 -1.41 -7.25
N ASN A 480 26.31 -2.18 -6.26
CA ASN A 480 25.62 -2.39 -4.99
C ASN A 480 26.18 -1.51 -3.85
N ALA A 481 27.05 -0.55 -4.13
CA ALA A 481 27.64 0.39 -3.19
C ALA A 481 27.40 1.83 -3.64
N GLU A 482 27.58 2.80 -2.73
CA GLU A 482 27.56 4.23 -3.08
C GLU A 482 28.49 4.50 -4.26
N VAL A 483 27.92 4.95 -5.36
CA VAL A 483 28.70 5.36 -6.54
C VAL A 483 29.25 6.74 -6.25
N ALA A 484 30.58 6.86 -6.17
CA ALA A 484 31.25 8.15 -6.08
C ALA A 484 30.91 8.99 -7.32
N HIS A 485 30.65 10.28 -7.10
CA HIS A 485 30.41 11.24 -8.18
C HIS A 485 31.60 11.24 -9.16
N GLY A 486 31.39 10.80 -10.39
CA GLY A 486 32.32 10.90 -11.49
C GLY A 486 32.13 12.16 -12.31
#